data_03f7c86eb723eec743eaad8f8d8d9feb
#
_entry.id   03f7c86eb723eec743eaad8f8d8d9feb
#
_cell.length_a   1.000
_cell.length_b   1.000
_cell.length_c   1.000
_cell.angle_alpha   90.00
_cell.angle_beta   90.00
_cell.angle_gamma   90.00
#
_symmetry.space_group_name_H-M   'P 1'
#
loop_
_entity.id
_entity.type
_entity.pdbx_description
1 polymer ?
#
loop_
_entity_poly.entity_id
_entity_poly.type
_entity_poly.pdbx_seq_one_letter_code
_entity_poly.pdbx_strand_id
1 'polypeptide(L)'
;MLMEIFTKYIKTISTLVAITVGIVTIYFYFHKECVILEVKAMSVQLLTESTSTDDLRVQYFYKDTIPVQNLWQIQYVIRNIGDATLIGTGENKQLLSENLPLTIKNQEHIYSIAITQSNNEASLLNNRICFKQWRSGEFVELIAFVESKEQPQLIISDRDIKDSEIIYQKYTPETINENAKI
;
A
#
# COMPACT_ATOMS: atom_id res chain seq x y z
N MET A 1 -20.07 -57.14 27.97
CA MET A 1 -18.78 -56.57 28.43
C MET A 1 -17.90 -56.06 27.28
N LEU A 2 -17.48 -56.91 26.30
CA LEU A 2 -16.62 -56.47 25.19
C LEU A 2 -17.32 -55.44 24.27
N MET A 3 -18.58 -55.61 23.96
CA MET A 3 -19.37 -54.71 23.11
C MET A 3 -19.63 -53.35 23.76
N GLU A 4 -19.80 -53.30 25.06
CA GLU A 4 -19.95 -52.03 25.80
C GLU A 4 -18.66 -51.20 25.82
N ILE A 5 -17.54 -51.88 25.99
CA ILE A 5 -16.22 -51.25 25.93
C ILE A 5 -16.00 -50.65 24.51
N PHE A 6 -16.29 -51.39 23.48
CA PHE A 6 -16.17 -50.96 22.10
C PHE A 6 -17.05 -49.73 21.78
N THR A 7 -18.32 -49.76 22.23
CA THR A 7 -19.26 -48.64 22.05
C THR A 7 -18.79 -47.39 22.79
N LYS A 8 -18.21 -47.55 23.98
CA LYS A 8 -17.66 -46.44 24.76
C LYS A 8 -16.46 -45.80 24.05
N TYR A 9 -15.55 -46.60 23.47
CA TYR A 9 -14.41 -46.09 22.69
C TYR A 9 -14.87 -45.34 21.43
N ILE A 10 -15.85 -45.87 20.68
CA ILE A 10 -16.38 -45.19 19.49
C ILE A 10 -17.01 -43.85 19.86
N LYS A 11 -17.80 -43.78 20.95
CA LYS A 11 -18.37 -42.49 21.41
C LYS A 11 -17.27 -41.48 21.79
N THR A 12 -16.25 -41.93 22.50
CA THR A 12 -15.14 -41.04 22.88
C THR A 12 -14.37 -40.51 21.68
N ILE A 13 -14.05 -41.36 20.70
CA ILE A 13 -13.39 -40.96 19.45
C ILE A 13 -14.26 -39.99 18.65
N SER A 14 -15.57 -40.28 18.51
CA SER A 14 -16.52 -39.42 17.80
C SER A 14 -16.63 -38.05 18.46
N THR A 15 -16.65 -37.95 19.78
CA THR A 15 -16.66 -36.67 20.51
C THR A 15 -15.36 -35.90 20.29
N LEU A 16 -14.23 -36.60 20.32
CA LEU A 16 -12.92 -35.96 20.11
C LEU A 16 -12.79 -35.37 18.67
N VAL A 17 -13.25 -36.14 17.68
CA VAL A 17 -13.30 -35.69 16.28
C VAL A 17 -14.21 -34.46 16.13
N ALA A 18 -15.39 -34.47 16.74
CA ALA A 18 -16.33 -33.35 16.69
C ALA A 18 -15.74 -32.07 17.30
N ILE A 19 -15.04 -32.19 18.44
CA ILE A 19 -14.36 -31.06 19.07
C ILE A 19 -13.26 -30.53 18.16
N THR A 20 -12.43 -31.40 17.59
CA THR A 20 -11.33 -30.99 16.70
C THR A 20 -11.87 -30.27 15.45
N VAL A 21 -12.92 -30.83 14.81
CA VAL A 21 -13.56 -30.17 13.66
C VAL A 21 -14.14 -28.82 14.07
N GLY A 22 -14.78 -28.72 15.24
CA GLY A 22 -15.29 -27.43 15.74
C GLY A 22 -14.19 -26.40 15.93
N ILE A 23 -13.06 -26.76 16.54
CA ILE A 23 -11.92 -25.86 16.73
C ILE A 23 -11.34 -25.41 15.38
N VAL A 24 -11.13 -26.35 14.45
CA VAL A 24 -10.62 -26.05 13.10
C VAL A 24 -11.57 -25.13 12.35
N THR A 25 -12.87 -25.36 12.41
CA THR A 25 -13.87 -24.50 11.77
C THR A 25 -13.85 -23.08 12.35
N ILE A 26 -13.78 -22.96 13.68
CA ILE A 26 -13.66 -21.67 14.37
C ILE A 26 -12.35 -20.97 13.94
N TYR A 27 -11.25 -21.70 13.92
CA TYR A 27 -9.96 -21.15 13.47
C TYR A 27 -10.05 -20.56 12.06
N PHE A 28 -10.55 -21.33 11.07
CA PHE A 28 -10.72 -20.84 9.69
C PHE A 28 -11.73 -19.70 9.56
N TYR A 29 -12.75 -19.66 10.41
CA TYR A 29 -13.72 -18.57 10.42
C TYR A 29 -13.08 -17.24 10.86
N PHE A 30 -12.18 -17.28 11.85
CA PHE A 30 -11.48 -16.08 12.36
C PHE A 30 -10.19 -15.74 11.60
N HIS A 31 -9.59 -16.68 10.87
CA HIS A 31 -8.40 -16.47 10.05
C HIS A 31 -8.78 -16.36 8.57
N LYS A 32 -9.66 -15.40 8.29
CA LYS A 32 -9.94 -15.05 6.90
C LYS A 32 -8.73 -14.29 6.34
N GLU A 33 -8.06 -14.88 5.35
CA GLU A 33 -6.99 -14.21 4.62
C GLU A 33 -7.48 -12.88 4.06
N CYS A 34 -6.73 -11.81 4.27
CA CYS A 34 -7.09 -10.48 3.79
C CYS A 34 -5.93 -9.80 3.09
N VAL A 35 -6.27 -8.96 2.11
CA VAL A 35 -5.31 -8.07 1.46
C VAL A 35 -5.17 -6.83 2.32
N ILE A 36 -3.93 -6.51 2.73
CA ILE A 36 -3.62 -5.28 3.46
C ILE A 36 -2.56 -4.53 2.66
N LEU A 37 -2.94 -3.38 2.09
CA LEU A 37 -1.99 -2.52 1.40
C LEU A 37 -1.48 -1.44 2.35
N GLU A 38 -0.19 -1.46 2.63
CA GLU A 38 0.51 -0.40 3.31
C GLU A 38 0.98 0.66 2.29
N VAL A 39 0.59 1.91 2.50
CA VAL A 39 1.05 3.07 1.72
C VAL A 39 1.93 3.91 2.62
N LYS A 40 3.24 3.90 2.36
CA LYS A 40 4.24 4.61 3.17
C LYS A 40 4.96 5.67 2.36
N ALA A 41 4.99 6.92 2.86
CA ALA A 41 5.84 7.95 2.31
C ALA A 41 7.28 7.73 2.80
N MET A 42 8.23 7.56 1.87
CA MET A 42 9.65 7.32 2.15
C MET A 42 10.44 8.63 2.18
N SER A 43 10.07 9.57 1.31
CA SER A 43 10.68 10.89 1.23
C SER A 43 9.64 11.90 0.79
N VAL A 44 9.68 13.09 1.39
CA VAL A 44 8.84 14.22 1.04
C VAL A 44 9.71 15.46 1.05
N GLN A 45 9.87 16.09 -0.10
CA GLN A 45 10.73 17.25 -0.26
C GLN A 45 10.04 18.33 -1.10
N LEU A 46 9.99 19.56 -0.57
CA LEU A 46 9.63 20.74 -1.34
C LEU A 46 10.88 21.22 -2.11
N LEU A 47 10.85 21.13 -3.44
CA LEU A 47 12.00 21.46 -4.30
C LEU A 47 12.15 22.96 -4.55
N THR A 48 11.06 23.71 -4.38
CA THR A 48 10.99 25.15 -4.70
C THR A 48 10.95 26.02 -3.45
N GLU A 49 11.57 25.57 -2.36
CA GLU A 49 11.67 26.38 -1.14
C GLU A 49 12.53 27.62 -1.43
N SER A 50 11.88 28.78 -1.53
CA SER A 50 12.59 30.02 -1.78
C SER A 50 13.15 30.57 -0.46
N THR A 51 14.47 30.69 -0.38
CA THR A 51 15.09 31.62 0.55
C THR A 51 14.83 33.05 0.02
N SER A 52 13.67 33.61 0.35
CA SER A 52 13.34 34.98 -0.03
C SER A 52 14.12 35.94 0.85
N THR A 53 15.15 36.52 0.29
CA THR A 53 15.65 37.86 0.71
C THR A 53 14.91 38.89 -0.12
N ASP A 54 14.60 40.07 0.45
CA ASP A 54 13.78 41.10 -0.18
C ASP A 54 14.26 41.51 -1.60
N ASP A 55 15.50 41.23 -1.93
CA ASP A 55 16.17 41.63 -3.18
C ASP A 55 16.31 40.48 -4.20
N LEU A 56 15.95 39.25 -3.87
CA LEU A 56 16.15 38.10 -4.75
C LEU A 56 14.80 37.42 -5.09
N ARG A 57 14.41 37.45 -6.37
CA ARG A 57 13.29 36.64 -6.90
C ARG A 57 13.84 35.46 -7.64
N VAL A 58 13.55 34.26 -7.13
CA VAL A 58 13.87 32.97 -7.78
C VAL A 58 12.64 32.45 -8.47
N GLN A 59 12.74 32.09 -9.75
CA GLN A 59 11.70 31.45 -10.51
C GLN A 59 12.14 30.02 -10.85
N TYR A 60 11.32 29.05 -10.52
CA TYR A 60 11.58 27.63 -10.78
C TYR A 60 10.81 27.18 -12.02
N PHE A 61 11.41 26.26 -12.78
CA PHE A 61 10.79 25.66 -13.95
C PHE A 61 10.85 24.15 -13.88
N TYR A 62 9.74 23.48 -14.19
CA TYR A 62 9.72 22.04 -14.42
C TYR A 62 10.05 21.79 -15.90
N LYS A 63 11.02 20.91 -16.18
CA LYS A 63 11.52 20.62 -17.54
C LYS A 63 11.83 21.88 -18.36
N ASP A 64 12.47 22.87 -17.73
CA ASP A 64 12.96 24.11 -18.32
C ASP A 64 11.90 25.05 -18.95
N THR A 65 10.65 24.67 -18.96
CA THR A 65 9.59 25.40 -19.67
C THR A 65 8.37 25.75 -18.85
N ILE A 66 8.02 24.95 -17.85
CA ILE A 66 6.79 25.11 -17.08
C ILE A 66 7.12 25.81 -15.77
N PRO A 67 6.68 27.08 -15.55
CA PRO A 67 6.93 27.76 -14.28
C PRO A 67 6.16 27.05 -13.15
N VAL A 68 6.83 26.83 -12.01
CA VAL A 68 6.27 26.17 -10.84
C VAL A 68 6.54 26.99 -9.59
N GLN A 69 5.62 26.95 -8.62
CA GLN A 69 5.78 27.69 -7.37
C GLN A 69 6.07 26.76 -6.19
N ASN A 70 5.28 25.71 -6.02
CA ASN A 70 5.38 24.79 -4.89
C ASN A 70 5.50 23.36 -5.41
N LEU A 71 6.66 23.03 -5.97
CA LEU A 71 6.93 21.69 -6.53
C LEU A 71 7.41 20.75 -5.42
N TRP A 72 6.65 19.71 -5.20
CA TRP A 72 6.98 18.62 -4.28
C TRP A 72 7.51 17.41 -5.04
N GLN A 73 8.57 16.81 -4.53
CA GLN A 73 8.99 15.46 -4.87
C GLN A 73 8.64 14.55 -3.71
N ILE A 74 7.88 13.49 -4.00
CA ILE A 74 7.47 12.54 -2.98
C ILE A 74 7.76 11.13 -3.48
N GLN A 75 8.36 10.32 -2.61
CA GLN A 75 8.59 8.90 -2.84
C GLN A 75 7.67 8.09 -1.93
N TYR A 76 6.97 7.13 -2.51
CA TYR A 76 6.06 6.23 -1.83
C TYR A 76 6.45 4.78 -2.06
N VAL A 77 6.24 3.95 -1.05
CA VAL A 77 6.18 2.50 -1.18
C VAL A 77 4.76 2.05 -0.91
N ILE A 78 4.21 1.24 -1.80
CA ILE A 78 2.96 0.53 -1.61
C ILE A 78 3.33 -0.94 -1.50
N ARG A 79 2.98 -1.58 -0.39
CA ARG A 79 3.32 -2.97 -0.10
C ARG A 79 2.08 -3.75 0.30
N ASN A 80 1.93 -4.96 -0.19
CA ASN A 80 0.96 -5.89 0.37
C ASN A 80 1.56 -6.56 1.61
N ILE A 81 1.10 -6.16 2.79
CA ILE A 81 1.52 -6.72 4.09
C ILE A 81 0.52 -7.74 4.63
N GLY A 82 -0.60 -7.94 3.92
CA GLY A 82 -1.58 -8.99 4.23
C GLY A 82 -1.07 -10.38 3.85
N ASP A 83 -1.83 -11.39 4.20
CA ASP A 83 -1.56 -12.80 3.89
C ASP A 83 -2.20 -13.26 2.58
N ALA A 84 -3.17 -12.52 2.06
CA ALA A 84 -3.82 -12.79 0.78
C ALA A 84 -3.09 -12.14 -0.40
N THR A 85 -3.21 -12.75 -1.58
CA THR A 85 -2.77 -12.17 -2.85
C THR A 85 -3.87 -11.29 -3.44
N LEU A 86 -3.53 -10.05 -3.77
CA LEU A 86 -4.43 -9.17 -4.52
C LEU A 86 -4.41 -9.54 -6.01
N ILE A 87 -5.56 -9.91 -6.56
CA ILE A 87 -5.73 -10.27 -7.96
C ILE A 87 -6.22 -9.05 -8.75
N GLY A 88 -5.38 -8.58 -9.69
CA GLY A 88 -5.66 -7.40 -10.51
C GLY A 88 -6.42 -7.68 -11.80
N THR A 89 -6.33 -8.90 -12.35
CA THR A 89 -6.93 -9.27 -13.64
C THR A 89 -7.58 -10.65 -13.61
N GLY A 90 -8.48 -10.93 -14.56
CA GLY A 90 -9.17 -12.22 -14.68
C GLY A 90 -10.52 -12.27 -13.96
N GLU A 91 -11.15 -13.46 -13.97
CA GLU A 91 -12.49 -13.65 -13.41
C GLU A 91 -12.56 -13.43 -11.88
N ASN A 92 -11.49 -13.77 -11.18
CA ASN A 92 -11.38 -13.64 -9.72
C ASN A 92 -10.75 -12.30 -9.28
N LYS A 93 -10.76 -11.28 -10.14
CA LYS A 93 -10.17 -10.00 -9.78
C LYS A 93 -10.88 -9.36 -8.58
N GLN A 94 -10.07 -8.79 -7.68
CA GLN A 94 -10.56 -8.06 -6.51
C GLN A 94 -10.68 -6.56 -6.76
N LEU A 95 -10.03 -6.04 -7.82
CA LEU A 95 -10.20 -4.66 -8.23
C LEU A 95 -11.60 -4.43 -8.82
N LEU A 96 -12.28 -3.38 -8.37
CA LEU A 96 -13.56 -2.94 -8.93
C LEU A 96 -13.38 -2.19 -10.25
N SER A 97 -12.25 -1.51 -10.42
CA SER A 97 -11.84 -0.87 -11.66
C SER A 97 -10.91 -1.78 -12.48
N GLU A 98 -10.56 -1.38 -13.69
CA GLU A 98 -9.63 -2.13 -14.55
C GLU A 98 -8.22 -2.19 -13.97
N ASN A 99 -7.80 -1.11 -13.32
CA ASN A 99 -6.47 -0.94 -12.72
C ASN A 99 -6.62 -0.18 -11.40
N LEU A 100 -5.63 -0.29 -10.50
CA LEU A 100 -5.63 0.37 -9.21
C LEU A 100 -5.38 1.89 -9.36
N PRO A 101 -6.38 2.75 -9.11
CA PRO A 101 -6.22 4.19 -9.25
C PRO A 101 -5.37 4.77 -8.13
N LEU A 102 -4.49 5.70 -8.48
CA LEU A 102 -3.73 6.51 -7.55
C LEU A 102 -4.31 7.92 -7.53
N THR A 103 -4.68 8.39 -6.36
CA THR A 103 -5.17 9.76 -6.14
C THR A 103 -4.19 10.51 -5.25
N ILE A 104 -3.80 11.72 -5.62
CA ILE A 104 -3.00 12.59 -4.76
C ILE A 104 -3.91 13.69 -4.24
N LYS A 105 -4.09 13.76 -2.92
CA LYS A 105 -4.80 14.87 -2.27
C LYS A 105 -3.95 16.12 -2.21
N ASN A 106 -4.61 17.27 -2.05
CA ASN A 106 -4.01 18.59 -1.93
C ASN A 106 -3.17 19.00 -3.15
N GLN A 107 -3.44 18.42 -4.32
CA GLN A 107 -2.72 18.75 -5.55
C GLN A 107 -3.39 19.90 -6.29
N GLU A 108 -2.58 20.79 -6.88
CA GLU A 108 -3.02 21.71 -7.94
C GLU A 108 -2.73 21.10 -9.30
N HIS A 109 -1.55 20.49 -9.46
CA HIS A 109 -1.15 19.81 -10.69
C HIS A 109 -0.21 18.62 -10.42
N ILE A 110 -0.40 17.51 -11.15
CA ILE A 110 0.54 16.37 -11.17
C ILE A 110 1.36 16.47 -12.45
N TYR A 111 2.65 16.71 -12.31
CA TYR A 111 3.57 16.76 -13.46
C TYR A 111 4.00 15.37 -13.91
N SER A 112 4.30 14.50 -12.97
CA SER A 112 4.61 13.11 -13.28
C SER A 112 4.43 12.20 -12.07
N ILE A 113 4.07 10.94 -12.35
CA ILE A 113 4.20 9.80 -11.43
C ILE A 113 4.92 8.70 -12.21
N ALA A 114 5.88 8.05 -11.57
CA ALA A 114 6.62 6.94 -12.17
C ALA A 114 6.89 5.84 -11.15
N ILE A 115 6.93 4.60 -11.60
CA ILE A 115 7.45 3.48 -10.81
C ILE A 115 8.98 3.53 -10.88
N THR A 116 9.63 3.59 -9.73
CA THR A 116 11.11 3.57 -9.61
C THR A 116 11.62 2.16 -9.37
N GLN A 117 10.87 1.36 -8.61
CA GLN A 117 11.19 -0.02 -8.33
C GLN A 117 9.92 -0.82 -8.07
N SER A 118 9.92 -2.10 -8.46
CA SER A 118 8.91 -3.07 -8.05
C SER A 118 9.50 -4.47 -8.05
N ASN A 119 8.98 -5.34 -7.19
CA ASN A 119 9.32 -6.77 -7.21
C ASN A 119 8.15 -7.63 -7.73
N ASN A 120 7.13 -6.99 -8.29
CA ASN A 120 6.06 -7.60 -9.06
C ASN A 120 6.05 -7.04 -10.49
N GLU A 121 5.26 -7.63 -11.38
CA GLU A 121 5.12 -7.16 -12.77
C GLU A 121 4.17 -5.96 -12.88
N ALA A 122 4.35 -4.93 -12.02
CA ALA A 122 3.52 -3.74 -12.06
C ALA A 122 4.01 -2.74 -13.10
N SER A 123 3.07 -2.07 -13.75
CA SER A 123 3.30 -0.94 -14.64
C SER A 123 2.35 0.21 -14.31
N LEU A 124 2.68 1.42 -14.77
CA LEU A 124 1.85 2.59 -14.54
C LEU A 124 1.24 3.06 -15.87
N LEU A 125 -0.07 3.24 -15.87
CA LEU A 125 -0.82 3.78 -17.01
C LEU A 125 -1.83 4.84 -16.51
N ASN A 126 -1.70 6.09 -16.95
CA ASN A 126 -2.61 7.19 -16.60
C ASN A 126 -2.87 7.29 -15.07
N ASN A 127 -1.81 7.32 -14.27
CA ASN A 127 -1.86 7.34 -12.81
C ASN A 127 -2.61 6.15 -12.18
N ARG A 128 -2.60 5.00 -12.86
CA ARG A 128 -3.17 3.74 -12.37
C ARG A 128 -2.11 2.66 -12.40
N ILE A 129 -2.01 1.86 -11.35
CA ILE A 129 -1.12 0.71 -11.32
C ILE A 129 -1.83 -0.47 -11.97
N CYS A 130 -1.18 -1.01 -13.00
CA CYS A 130 -1.59 -2.21 -13.73
C CYS A 130 -0.75 -3.38 -13.24
N PHE A 131 -1.37 -4.47 -12.81
CA PHE A 131 -0.69 -5.70 -12.39
C PHE A 131 -1.62 -6.90 -12.57
N LYS A 132 -1.06 -8.09 -12.67
CA LYS A 132 -1.83 -9.35 -12.71
C LYS A 132 -2.18 -9.80 -11.30
N GLN A 133 -1.16 -9.86 -10.45
CA GLN A 133 -1.26 -10.26 -9.04
C GLN A 133 -0.27 -9.47 -8.21
N TRP A 134 -0.59 -9.33 -6.91
CA TRP A 134 0.25 -8.67 -5.93
C TRP A 134 0.25 -9.50 -4.66
N ARG A 135 1.30 -10.31 -4.50
CA ARG A 135 1.43 -11.28 -3.41
C ARG A 135 1.81 -10.61 -2.10
N SER A 136 1.63 -11.33 -1.01
CA SER A 136 2.15 -10.91 0.30
C SER A 136 3.65 -10.59 0.23
N GLY A 137 4.05 -9.48 0.80
CA GLY A 137 5.43 -8.96 0.79
C GLY A 137 5.86 -8.24 -0.48
N GLU A 138 5.13 -8.35 -1.59
CA GLU A 138 5.45 -7.63 -2.82
C GLU A 138 5.17 -6.13 -2.68
N PHE A 139 5.93 -5.31 -3.40
CA PHE A 139 5.84 -3.86 -3.31
C PHE A 139 6.04 -3.16 -4.66
N VAL A 140 5.59 -1.93 -4.72
CA VAL A 140 5.84 -0.96 -5.79
C VAL A 140 6.31 0.35 -5.16
N GLU A 141 7.45 0.86 -5.63
CA GLU A 141 7.95 2.18 -5.28
C GLU A 141 7.60 3.18 -6.36
N LEU A 142 7.13 4.33 -5.95
CA LEU A 142 6.69 5.42 -6.81
C LEU A 142 7.42 6.69 -6.46
N ILE A 143 7.74 7.47 -7.49
CA ILE A 143 8.12 8.87 -7.34
C ILE A 143 7.05 9.74 -8.00
N ALA A 144 6.65 10.81 -7.33
CA ALA A 144 5.70 11.78 -7.87
C ALA A 144 6.27 13.20 -7.79
N PHE A 145 6.05 14.00 -8.85
CA PHE A 145 6.30 15.43 -8.88
C PHE A 145 4.96 16.16 -8.97
N VAL A 146 4.66 16.94 -7.95
CA VAL A 146 3.32 17.52 -7.73
C VAL A 146 3.43 18.97 -7.34
N GLU A 147 2.64 19.84 -7.96
CA GLU A 147 2.45 21.20 -7.49
C GLU A 147 1.32 21.25 -6.46
N SER A 148 1.62 21.82 -5.29
CA SER A 148 0.67 21.90 -4.20
C SER A 148 1.10 22.94 -3.16
N LYS A 149 0.13 23.69 -2.62
CA LYS A 149 0.38 24.63 -1.50
C LYS A 149 0.67 23.93 -0.19
N GLU A 150 0.09 22.74 -0.02
CA GLU A 150 0.27 21.92 1.17
C GLU A 150 0.98 20.61 0.79
N GLN A 151 1.50 19.91 1.77
CA GLN A 151 2.12 18.60 1.56
C GLN A 151 1.12 17.64 0.91
N PRO A 152 1.36 17.19 -0.34
CA PRO A 152 0.46 16.27 -1.01
C PRO A 152 0.54 14.87 -0.40
N GLN A 153 -0.57 14.11 -0.50
CA GLN A 153 -0.68 12.76 0.05
C GLN A 153 -1.22 11.79 -1.00
N LEU A 154 -0.51 10.68 -1.20
CA LEU A 154 -1.01 9.59 -2.02
C LEU A 154 -2.12 8.84 -1.30
N ILE A 155 -3.22 8.59 -2.00
CA ILE A 155 -4.38 7.86 -1.51
C ILE A 155 -4.77 6.78 -2.50
N ILE A 156 -5.03 5.61 -1.99
CA ILE A 156 -5.70 4.50 -2.66
C ILE A 156 -7.05 4.34 -1.96
N SER A 157 -8.12 4.26 -2.72
CA SER A 157 -9.44 4.07 -2.13
C SER A 157 -9.65 2.60 -1.76
N ASP A 158 -10.06 2.34 -0.53
CA ASP A 158 -10.52 1.03 -0.07
C ASP A 158 -11.72 0.52 -0.88
N ARG A 159 -12.51 1.45 -1.45
CA ARG A 159 -13.64 1.14 -2.32
C ARG A 159 -13.24 0.56 -3.67
N ASP A 160 -11.98 0.68 -4.07
CA ASP A 160 -11.47 0.15 -5.34
C ASP A 160 -11.03 -1.30 -5.24
N ILE A 161 -10.95 -1.87 -4.02
CA ILE A 161 -10.48 -3.24 -3.78
C ILE A 161 -11.47 -3.96 -2.86
N LYS A 162 -11.92 -5.13 -3.28
CA LYS A 162 -12.79 -5.98 -2.45
C LYS A 162 -12.01 -6.64 -1.32
N ASP A 163 -12.63 -6.76 -0.15
CA ASP A 163 -12.09 -7.51 1.00
C ASP A 163 -10.65 -7.12 1.34
N SER A 164 -10.37 -5.80 1.38
CA SER A 164 -9.03 -5.26 1.66
C SER A 164 -9.05 -4.19 2.73
N GLU A 165 -7.89 -3.96 3.32
CA GLU A 165 -7.60 -2.85 4.22
C GLU A 165 -6.45 -2.02 3.64
N ILE A 166 -6.49 -0.69 3.81
CA ILE A 166 -5.41 0.20 3.38
C ILE A 166 -4.90 0.96 4.58
N ILE A 167 -3.63 0.78 4.88
CA ILE A 167 -2.93 1.40 6.01
C ILE A 167 -1.99 2.48 5.48
N TYR A 168 -2.09 3.69 6.04
CA TYR A 168 -1.24 4.81 5.66
C TYR A 168 -0.21 5.08 6.75
N GLN A 169 1.07 5.03 6.37
CA GLN A 169 2.17 5.47 7.23
C GLN A 169 2.65 6.85 6.79
N LYS A 170 2.56 7.82 7.71
CA LYS A 170 3.07 9.17 7.48
C LYS A 170 4.60 9.15 7.41
N TYR A 171 5.16 10.03 6.58
CA TYR A 171 6.58 10.33 6.60
C TYR A 171 6.95 10.88 7.99
N THR A 172 7.87 10.20 8.64
CA THR A 172 8.54 10.70 9.85
C THR A 172 10.00 10.87 9.48
N PRO A 173 10.55 12.09 9.43
CA PRO A 173 11.97 12.29 9.20
C PRO A 173 12.72 11.50 10.27
N GLU A 174 13.62 10.61 9.87
CA GLU A 174 14.54 9.98 10.81
C GLU A 174 15.38 11.10 11.42
N THR A 175 15.28 11.28 12.71
CA THR A 175 16.22 12.12 13.48
C THR A 175 17.59 11.49 13.26
N ILE A 176 18.43 12.14 12.47
CA ILE A 176 19.84 11.76 12.32
C ILE A 176 20.40 11.82 13.74
N ASN A 177 20.65 10.65 14.32
CA ASN A 177 21.30 10.55 15.62
C ASN A 177 22.69 11.19 15.47
N GLU A 178 22.88 12.37 16.05
CA GLU A 178 24.16 13.10 16.15
C GLU A 178 25.17 12.36 17.05
N ASN A 179 25.09 11.06 17.21
CA ASN A 179 26.01 10.26 18.00
C ASN A 179 27.14 9.61 17.20
N ALA A 180 27.52 10.22 16.07
CA ALA A 180 28.81 9.94 15.47
C ALA A 180 29.82 11.05 15.85
N LYS A 181 30.08 11.23 17.15
CA LYS A 181 31.33 11.84 17.59
C LYS A 181 32.38 10.76 17.69
N ILE A 182 33.27 10.72 16.70
CA ILE A 182 34.60 10.12 16.79
C ILE A 182 35.49 11.05 17.64
#